data_2662dd8f98a44fce6d4ce1ab304b3691
#
_entry.id   2662dd8f98a44fce6d4ce1ab304b3691
#
_cell.length_a   1.000
_cell.length_b   1.000
_cell.length_c   1.000
_cell.angle_alpha   90.00
_cell.angle_beta   90.00
_cell.angle_gamma   90.00
#
_symmetry.space_group_name_H-M   'P 1'
#
loop_
_entity.id
_entity.type
_entity.pdbx_description
1 polymer ?
#
loop_
_entity_poly.entity_id
_entity_poly.type
_entity_poly.pdbx_seq_one_letter_code
_entity_poly.pdbx_strand_id
1 'polypeptide(L)'
;RETVPQTWDELLTPKWNQKITIRYPLPSGTMRTYIGATILRAGSDDAGIEWLKKLHKATKTYMQSPQLLFDHMKRNEDLITIWIMPDAVLQRERNGYPFDFHLPKEAPVLTEGIAIIEGAPHRENAELFYEFVTTQEALAHQANEYAKVPTRSDLDTSTLPTWMNEQKVDAMEIDWKVFAEKEQLWCDRWKTEVYDAR
;
A
#
# COMPACT_ATOMS: atom_id res chain seq x y z
N ARG A 1 -15.34 -10.77 10.18
CA ARG A 1 -14.72 -9.41 10.31
C ARG A 1 -14.32 -9.07 11.75
N GLU A 2 -14.99 -9.56 12.78
CA GLU A 2 -14.60 -9.36 14.19
C GLU A 2 -13.21 -9.93 14.54
N THR A 3 -12.63 -10.71 13.68
CA THR A 3 -11.37 -11.39 13.91
C THR A 3 -10.15 -10.68 13.30
N VAL A 4 -10.33 -9.68 12.45
CA VAL A 4 -9.22 -8.95 11.80
C VAL A 4 -8.67 -7.86 12.71
N PRO A 5 -7.37 -7.49 12.61
CA PRO A 5 -6.80 -6.38 13.36
C PRO A 5 -7.48 -5.07 12.97
N GLN A 6 -7.92 -4.30 13.95
CA GLN A 6 -8.56 -2.99 13.74
C GLN A 6 -7.55 -1.85 13.78
N THR A 7 -6.45 -2.07 14.46
CA THR A 7 -5.34 -1.11 14.60
C THR A 7 -4.03 -1.74 14.15
N TRP A 8 -3.07 -0.90 13.82
CA TRP A 8 -1.72 -1.36 13.47
C TRP A 8 -1.04 -2.13 14.61
N ASP A 9 -1.30 -1.72 15.87
CA ASP A 9 -0.68 -2.36 17.04
C ASP A 9 -1.24 -3.77 17.33
N GLU A 10 -2.46 -4.04 16.91
CA GLU A 10 -3.02 -5.39 17.03
C GLU A 10 -2.26 -6.43 16.21
N LEU A 11 -1.55 -6.02 15.14
CA LEU A 11 -0.66 -6.90 14.38
C LEU A 11 0.48 -7.48 15.24
N LEU A 12 0.84 -6.79 16.32
CA LEU A 12 1.93 -7.17 17.22
C LEU A 12 1.48 -8.15 18.31
N THR A 13 0.19 -8.47 18.38
CA THR A 13 -0.35 -9.38 19.40
C THR A 13 0.01 -10.84 19.11
N PRO A 14 0.07 -11.71 20.13
CA PRO A 14 0.37 -13.13 19.94
C PRO A 14 -0.55 -13.87 18.98
N LYS A 15 -1.78 -13.38 18.80
CA LYS A 15 -2.77 -13.94 17.87
C LYS A 15 -2.25 -14.00 16.44
N TRP A 16 -1.47 -13.00 16.02
CA TRP A 16 -0.99 -12.85 14.64
C TRP A 16 0.46 -13.25 14.45
N ASN A 17 1.14 -13.67 15.53
CA ASN A 17 2.53 -14.08 15.46
C ASN A 17 2.75 -15.21 14.45
N GLN A 18 3.69 -15.01 13.54
CA GLN A 18 4.04 -15.93 12.44
C GLN A 18 2.87 -16.25 11.47
N LYS A 19 1.87 -15.35 11.39
CA LYS A 19 0.74 -15.43 10.45
C LYS A 19 0.68 -14.27 9.47
N ILE A 20 1.70 -13.42 9.49
CA ILE A 20 1.82 -12.22 8.64
C ILE A 20 2.88 -12.48 7.59
N THR A 21 2.54 -12.23 6.33
CA THR A 21 3.49 -12.21 5.22
C THR A 21 3.48 -10.83 4.59
N ILE A 22 4.66 -10.28 4.35
CA ILE A 22 4.82 -8.91 3.86
C ILE A 22 5.61 -8.92 2.56
N ARG A 23 5.27 -8.03 1.63
CA ARG A 23 6.11 -7.73 0.47
C ARG A 23 7.45 -7.17 0.96
N TYR A 24 8.57 -7.70 0.46
CA TYR A 24 9.90 -7.16 0.81
C TYR A 24 9.98 -5.67 0.46
N PRO A 25 10.30 -4.80 1.44
CA PRO A 25 10.03 -3.37 1.29
C PRO A 25 10.93 -2.65 0.29
N LEU A 26 12.24 -2.89 0.30
CA LEU A 26 13.21 -1.97 -0.31
C LEU A 26 13.03 -1.74 -1.82
N PRO A 27 12.66 -2.74 -2.66
CA PRO A 27 12.40 -2.49 -4.08
C PRO A 27 10.99 -1.96 -4.38
N SER A 28 10.17 -1.70 -3.36
CA SER A 28 8.77 -1.29 -3.51
C SER A 28 8.53 0.10 -2.93
N GLY A 29 8.20 1.08 -3.78
CA GLY A 29 7.82 2.43 -3.33
C GLY A 29 6.69 2.41 -2.31
N THR A 30 5.64 1.61 -2.56
CA THR A 30 4.53 1.39 -1.62
C THR A 30 5.01 0.95 -0.25
N MET A 31 5.89 -0.06 -0.21
CA MET A 31 6.34 -0.60 1.08
C MET A 31 7.38 0.29 1.76
N ARG A 32 8.17 1.06 1.01
CA ARG A 32 9.00 2.12 1.59
C ARG A 32 8.13 3.21 2.22
N THR A 33 7.03 3.58 1.55
CA THR A 33 6.04 4.49 2.15
C THR A 33 5.44 3.91 3.44
N TYR A 34 5.14 2.61 3.48
CA TYR A 34 4.67 1.98 4.71
C TYR A 34 5.69 2.07 5.86
N ILE A 35 6.99 1.87 5.59
CA ILE A 35 8.05 2.06 6.58
C ILE A 35 8.02 3.48 7.13
N GLY A 36 8.09 4.49 6.25
CA GLY A 36 8.11 5.89 6.65
C GLY A 36 6.84 6.34 7.37
N ALA A 37 5.66 5.92 6.90
CA ALA A 37 4.39 6.19 7.56
C ALA A 37 4.36 5.59 8.97
N THR A 38 4.88 4.38 9.15
CA THR A 38 5.00 3.76 10.48
C THR A 38 5.89 4.57 11.41
N ILE A 39 7.01 5.08 10.91
CA ILE A 39 7.94 5.91 11.69
C ILE A 39 7.30 7.25 12.05
N LEU A 40 6.63 7.91 11.10
CA LEU A 40 5.93 9.17 11.34
C LEU A 40 4.81 9.00 12.37
N ARG A 41 4.00 7.93 12.25
CA ARG A 41 2.94 7.61 13.21
C ARG A 41 3.48 7.38 14.62
N ALA A 42 4.65 6.78 14.75
CA ALA A 42 5.28 6.51 16.05
C ALA A 42 5.84 7.78 16.72
N GLY A 43 5.88 8.91 16.03
CA GLY A 43 6.32 10.22 16.54
C GLY A 43 7.83 10.42 16.64
N SER A 44 8.63 9.38 16.42
CA SER A 44 10.10 9.50 16.29
C SER A 44 10.69 8.36 15.49
N ASP A 45 11.87 8.60 14.90
CA ASP A 45 12.60 7.59 14.10
C ASP A 45 12.86 6.32 14.95
N ASP A 46 13.29 6.47 16.19
CA ASP A 46 13.63 5.34 17.06
C ASP A 46 12.38 4.54 17.49
N ALA A 47 11.30 5.23 17.86
CA ALA A 47 10.05 4.57 18.21
C ALA A 47 9.47 3.78 17.02
N GLY A 48 9.54 4.33 15.82
CA GLY A 48 9.10 3.66 14.60
C GLY A 48 9.95 2.43 14.26
N ILE A 49 11.28 2.52 14.36
CA ILE A 49 12.17 1.38 14.17
C ILE A 49 11.90 0.29 15.20
N GLU A 50 11.69 0.62 16.47
CA GLU A 50 11.34 -0.36 17.50
C GLU A 50 9.98 -1.03 17.22
N TRP A 51 9.00 -0.30 16.72
CA TRP A 51 7.73 -0.87 16.28
C TRP A 51 7.93 -1.85 15.12
N LEU A 52 8.73 -1.46 14.12
CA LEU A 52 9.06 -2.29 12.94
C LEU A 52 9.84 -3.56 13.34
N LYS A 53 10.70 -3.50 14.35
CA LYS A 53 11.36 -4.69 14.92
C LYS A 53 10.35 -5.68 15.50
N LYS A 54 9.34 -5.18 16.20
CA LYS A 54 8.26 -6.03 16.73
C LYS A 54 7.46 -6.67 15.60
N LEU A 55 7.09 -5.89 14.57
CA LEU A 55 6.41 -6.42 13.39
C LEU A 55 7.25 -7.47 12.67
N HIS A 56 8.56 -7.22 12.50
CA HIS A 56 9.49 -8.18 11.90
C HIS A 56 9.48 -9.53 12.64
N LYS A 57 9.51 -9.51 13.97
CA LYS A 57 9.43 -10.74 14.80
C LYS A 57 8.10 -11.47 14.62
N ALA A 58 7.00 -10.74 14.44
CA ALA A 58 5.68 -11.31 14.18
C ALA A 58 5.49 -11.79 12.74
N THR A 59 6.31 -11.31 11.80
CA THR A 59 6.26 -11.64 10.39
C THR A 59 6.86 -13.01 10.12
N LYS A 60 6.12 -13.87 9.42
CA LYS A 60 6.57 -15.21 9.02
C LYS A 60 7.60 -15.14 7.90
N THR A 61 7.34 -14.32 6.88
CA THR A 61 8.23 -14.21 5.71
C THR A 61 8.03 -12.92 4.93
N TYR A 62 9.01 -12.59 4.10
CA TYR A 62 8.98 -11.50 3.14
C TYR A 62 8.98 -12.02 1.71
N MET A 63 8.00 -11.61 0.90
CA MET A 63 7.86 -12.03 -0.49
C MET A 63 8.50 -11.05 -1.47
N GLN A 64 9.20 -11.58 -2.46
CA GLN A 64 9.91 -10.75 -3.44
C GLN A 64 9.02 -10.13 -4.52
N SER A 65 7.78 -10.62 -4.68
CA SER A 65 6.81 -10.08 -5.62
C SER A 65 5.39 -10.08 -5.07
N PRO A 66 4.49 -9.19 -5.56
CA PRO A 66 3.07 -9.23 -5.19
C PRO A 66 2.40 -10.56 -5.58
N GLN A 67 2.80 -11.15 -6.70
CA GLN A 67 2.23 -12.43 -7.15
C GLN A 67 2.48 -13.54 -6.12
N LEU A 68 3.72 -13.69 -5.65
CA LEU A 68 4.05 -14.67 -4.61
C LEU A 68 3.27 -14.41 -3.32
N LEU A 69 3.06 -13.15 -2.97
CA LEU A 69 2.27 -12.75 -1.81
C LEU A 69 0.83 -13.28 -1.92
N PHE A 70 0.17 -13.01 -3.05
CA PHE A 70 -1.21 -13.45 -3.28
C PHE A 70 -1.32 -14.97 -3.41
N ASP A 71 -0.34 -15.66 -3.98
CA ASP A 71 -0.31 -17.11 -4.06
C ASP A 71 -0.26 -17.77 -2.68
N HIS A 72 0.49 -17.18 -1.73
CA HIS A 72 0.51 -17.62 -0.35
C HIS A 72 -0.84 -17.39 0.35
N MET A 73 -1.41 -16.19 0.18
CA MET A 73 -2.72 -15.87 0.73
C MET A 73 -3.82 -16.78 0.18
N LYS A 74 -3.80 -17.06 -1.13
CA LYS A 74 -4.78 -17.97 -1.78
C LYS A 74 -4.73 -19.38 -1.20
N ARG A 75 -3.55 -19.89 -0.86
CA ARG A 75 -3.37 -21.22 -0.27
C ARG A 75 -3.66 -21.28 1.23
N ASN A 76 -4.09 -20.18 1.84
CA ASN A 76 -4.26 -20.03 3.28
C ASN A 76 -2.98 -20.37 4.09
N GLU A 77 -1.82 -20.18 3.50
CA GLU A 77 -0.54 -20.38 4.19
C GLU A 77 -0.26 -19.28 5.20
N ASP A 78 -0.86 -18.10 4.96
CA ASP A 78 -0.79 -16.92 5.82
C ASP A 78 -2.18 -16.29 5.95
N LEU A 79 -2.42 -15.55 7.04
CA LEU A 79 -3.71 -14.97 7.33
C LEU A 79 -3.80 -13.48 7.06
N ILE A 80 -2.67 -12.79 7.10
CA ILE A 80 -2.59 -11.33 6.92
C ILE A 80 -1.43 -10.98 6.00
N THR A 81 -1.69 -10.01 5.14
CA THR A 81 -0.64 -9.27 4.42
C THR A 81 -0.87 -7.77 4.54
N ILE A 82 0.22 -7.02 4.41
CA ILE A 82 0.20 -5.57 4.29
C ILE A 82 0.49 -5.23 2.83
N TRP A 83 -0.53 -4.73 2.13
CA TRP A 83 -0.43 -4.38 0.71
C TRP A 83 -1.49 -3.35 0.34
N ILE A 84 -1.53 -2.93 -0.92
CA ILE A 84 -2.49 -1.95 -1.41
C ILE A 84 -3.88 -2.54 -1.63
N MET A 85 -4.90 -1.80 -1.25
CA MET A 85 -6.30 -2.18 -1.37
C MET A 85 -6.71 -2.50 -2.82
N PRO A 86 -6.35 -1.71 -3.86
CA PRO A 86 -6.76 -2.00 -5.23
C PRO A 86 -6.37 -3.40 -5.71
N ASP A 87 -5.16 -3.84 -5.39
CA ASP A 87 -4.71 -5.18 -5.77
C ASP A 87 -5.52 -6.28 -5.05
N ALA A 88 -5.84 -6.09 -3.78
CA ALA A 88 -6.68 -7.03 -3.05
C ALA A 88 -8.08 -7.15 -3.66
N VAL A 89 -8.69 -6.01 -4.03
CA VAL A 89 -9.99 -5.99 -4.72
C VAL A 89 -9.90 -6.73 -6.05
N LEU A 90 -8.89 -6.46 -6.86
CA LEU A 90 -8.72 -7.13 -8.16
C LEU A 90 -8.57 -8.64 -8.02
N GLN A 91 -7.78 -9.10 -7.05
CA GLN A 91 -7.59 -10.54 -6.84
C GLN A 91 -8.90 -11.20 -6.39
N ARG A 92 -9.70 -10.55 -5.56
CA ARG A 92 -11.00 -11.04 -5.14
C ARG A 92 -11.99 -11.09 -6.30
N GLU A 93 -12.18 -9.96 -7.00
CA GLU A 93 -13.22 -9.80 -8.03
C GLU A 93 -12.90 -10.57 -9.32
N ARG A 94 -11.65 -10.53 -9.78
CA ARG A 94 -11.26 -11.19 -11.05
C ARG A 94 -10.84 -12.64 -10.89
N ASN A 95 -10.15 -12.96 -9.81
CA ASN A 95 -9.55 -14.27 -9.61
C ASN A 95 -10.29 -15.14 -8.59
N GLY A 96 -11.31 -14.59 -7.94
CA GLY A 96 -12.09 -15.30 -6.93
C GLY A 96 -11.26 -15.72 -5.70
N TYR A 97 -10.22 -14.96 -5.36
CA TYR A 97 -9.38 -15.31 -4.22
C TYR A 97 -10.12 -15.11 -2.91
N PRO A 98 -9.96 -16.01 -1.92
CA PRO A 98 -10.78 -16.06 -0.72
C PRO A 98 -10.31 -15.09 0.37
N PHE A 99 -10.01 -13.85 0.02
CA PHE A 99 -9.62 -12.83 0.99
C PHE A 99 -10.30 -11.49 0.75
N ASP A 100 -10.29 -10.65 1.74
CA ASP A 100 -10.84 -9.30 1.74
C ASP A 100 -9.77 -8.33 2.23
N PHE A 101 -10.08 -7.04 2.23
CA PHE A 101 -9.19 -6.03 2.79
C PHE A 101 -9.83 -5.31 3.97
N HIS A 102 -9.00 -4.74 4.80
CA HIS A 102 -9.37 -3.84 5.89
C HIS A 102 -8.47 -2.62 5.89
N LEU A 103 -9.04 -1.44 6.06
CA LEU A 103 -8.32 -0.17 6.19
C LEU A 103 -8.33 0.21 7.68
N PRO A 104 -7.22 0.05 8.39
CA PRO A 104 -7.14 0.49 9.78
C PRO A 104 -7.13 2.02 9.88
N LYS A 105 -7.35 2.55 11.07
CA LYS A 105 -7.16 3.98 11.32
C LYS A 105 -5.75 4.42 10.95
N GLU A 106 -5.61 5.67 10.52
CA GLU A 106 -4.34 6.23 10.07
C GLU A 106 -3.69 5.38 8.97
N ALA A 107 -4.51 4.93 8.01
CA ALA A 107 -3.99 4.24 6.84
C ALA A 107 -3.22 5.21 5.95
N PRO A 108 -1.97 4.88 5.54
CA PRO A 108 -1.26 5.72 4.59
C PRO A 108 -1.94 5.67 3.22
N VAL A 109 -2.18 6.85 2.64
CA VAL A 109 -2.77 6.99 1.31
C VAL A 109 -1.69 7.51 0.36
N LEU A 110 -1.42 6.73 -0.69
CA LEU A 110 -0.53 7.14 -1.77
C LEU A 110 -1.34 7.63 -2.96
N THR A 111 -1.04 8.84 -3.41
CA THR A 111 -1.52 9.31 -4.71
C THR A 111 -0.47 8.98 -5.76
N GLU A 112 -0.84 8.15 -6.72
CA GLU A 112 0.01 7.85 -7.88
C GLU A 112 -0.01 9.03 -8.84
N GLY A 113 1.15 9.37 -9.40
CA GLY A 113 1.31 10.47 -10.34
C GLY A 113 1.78 9.98 -11.71
N ILE A 114 1.53 10.79 -12.73
CA ILE A 114 2.09 10.65 -14.06
C ILE A 114 2.78 11.95 -14.45
N ALA A 115 3.92 11.86 -15.12
CA ALA A 115 4.67 13.01 -15.59
C ALA A 115 5.32 12.71 -16.95
N ILE A 116 5.52 13.78 -17.72
CA ILE A 116 6.29 13.71 -18.97
C ILE A 116 7.76 13.94 -18.65
N ILE A 117 8.61 12.99 -19.06
CA ILE A 117 10.06 13.07 -18.81
C ILE A 117 10.67 14.18 -19.67
N GLU A 118 11.54 14.99 -19.09
CA GLU A 118 12.32 15.98 -19.83
C GLU A 118 13.19 15.27 -20.88
N GLY A 119 13.21 15.82 -22.10
CA GLY A 119 13.94 15.19 -23.21
C GLY A 119 13.27 13.94 -23.79
N ALA A 120 12.01 13.70 -23.51
CA ALA A 120 11.26 12.56 -24.10
C ALA A 120 11.40 12.55 -25.63
N PRO A 121 11.84 11.44 -26.27
CA PRO A 121 12.10 11.39 -27.71
C PRO A 121 10.84 11.52 -28.58
N HIS A 122 9.68 11.25 -28.00
CA HIS A 122 8.35 11.34 -28.65
C HIS A 122 7.42 12.21 -27.82
N ARG A 123 7.82 13.46 -27.55
CA ARG A 123 7.14 14.35 -26.64
C ARG A 123 5.66 14.58 -26.99
N GLU A 124 5.36 14.79 -28.26
CA GLU A 124 3.97 15.02 -28.73
C GLU A 124 3.08 13.81 -28.40
N ASN A 125 3.55 12.59 -28.62
CA ASN A 125 2.82 11.38 -28.27
C ASN A 125 2.68 11.22 -26.75
N ALA A 126 3.69 11.61 -25.99
CA ALA A 126 3.64 11.57 -24.53
C ALA A 126 2.61 12.58 -23.97
N GLU A 127 2.49 13.76 -24.57
CA GLU A 127 1.49 14.76 -24.22
C GLU A 127 0.07 14.27 -24.54
N LEU A 128 -0.15 13.70 -25.72
CA LEU A 128 -1.43 13.09 -26.09
C LEU A 128 -1.83 11.96 -25.13
N PHE A 129 -0.88 11.11 -24.76
CA PHE A 129 -1.14 10.04 -23.80
C PHE A 129 -1.44 10.60 -22.41
N TYR A 130 -0.69 11.61 -21.97
CA TYR A 130 -0.91 12.27 -20.67
C TYR A 130 -2.32 12.86 -20.58
N GLU A 131 -2.74 13.60 -21.61
CA GLU A 131 -4.08 14.19 -21.67
C GLU A 131 -5.17 13.11 -21.69
N PHE A 132 -4.99 12.05 -22.48
CA PHE A 132 -5.94 10.95 -22.55
C PHE A 132 -6.11 10.24 -21.20
N VAL A 133 -5.00 9.85 -20.57
CA VAL A 133 -5.04 9.02 -19.33
C VAL A 133 -5.57 9.79 -18.12
N THR A 134 -5.57 11.12 -18.18
CA THR A 134 -6.10 11.99 -17.11
C THR A 134 -7.55 12.45 -17.35
N THR A 135 -8.19 12.00 -18.44
CA THR A 135 -9.62 12.29 -18.70
C THR A 135 -10.52 11.62 -17.68
N GLN A 136 -11.74 12.13 -17.53
CA GLN A 136 -12.77 11.51 -16.69
C GLN A 136 -13.07 10.07 -17.14
N GLU A 137 -13.18 9.85 -18.45
CA GLU A 137 -13.45 8.54 -19.03
C GLU A 137 -12.34 7.54 -18.70
N ALA A 138 -11.08 7.91 -18.90
CA ALA A 138 -9.94 7.04 -18.60
C ALA A 138 -9.83 6.72 -17.10
N LEU A 139 -10.08 7.69 -16.23
CA LEU A 139 -10.05 7.47 -14.78
C LEU A 139 -11.24 6.63 -14.30
N ALA A 140 -12.45 6.83 -14.87
CA ALA A 140 -13.59 5.97 -14.59
C ALA A 140 -13.33 4.53 -15.07
N HIS A 141 -12.72 4.35 -16.25
CA HIS A 141 -12.28 3.04 -16.73
C HIS A 141 -11.27 2.39 -15.77
N GLN A 142 -10.27 3.13 -15.32
CA GLN A 142 -9.28 2.63 -14.35
C GLN A 142 -9.94 2.23 -13.02
N ALA A 143 -10.94 2.97 -12.56
CA ALA A 143 -11.69 2.65 -11.36
C ALA A 143 -12.45 1.32 -11.51
N ASN A 144 -13.16 1.14 -12.61
CA ASN A 144 -13.99 -0.04 -12.85
C ASN A 144 -13.14 -1.28 -13.17
N GLU A 145 -12.10 -1.13 -13.99
CA GLU A 145 -11.30 -2.27 -14.46
C GLU A 145 -10.12 -2.61 -13.56
N TYR A 146 -9.57 -1.64 -12.85
CA TYR A 146 -8.32 -1.82 -12.10
C TYR A 146 -8.43 -1.43 -10.62
N ALA A 147 -9.66 -1.20 -10.14
CA ALA A 147 -9.94 -0.80 -8.76
C ALA A 147 -9.13 0.44 -8.29
N LYS A 148 -8.69 1.29 -9.22
CA LYS A 148 -7.95 2.51 -8.92
C LYS A 148 -8.92 3.60 -8.48
N VAL A 149 -8.75 4.12 -7.26
CA VAL A 149 -9.58 5.22 -6.76
C VAL A 149 -9.17 6.51 -7.49
N PRO A 150 -10.09 7.16 -8.23
CA PRO A 150 -9.75 8.35 -9.00
C PRO A 150 -9.49 9.55 -8.09
N THR A 151 -8.58 10.44 -8.54
CA THR A 151 -8.20 11.66 -7.82
C THR A 151 -8.95 12.91 -8.28
N ARG A 152 -9.74 12.82 -9.37
CA ARG A 152 -10.56 13.93 -9.86
C ARG A 152 -11.84 14.06 -9.05
N SER A 153 -12.17 15.29 -8.63
CA SER A 153 -13.39 15.60 -7.87
C SER A 153 -14.63 15.85 -8.75
N ASP A 154 -14.46 15.94 -10.07
CA ASP A 154 -15.51 16.22 -11.05
C ASP A 154 -16.03 14.96 -11.78
N LEU A 155 -15.66 13.77 -11.29
CA LEU A 155 -16.19 12.50 -11.79
C LEU A 155 -17.59 12.25 -11.26
N ASP A 156 -18.46 11.72 -12.13
CA ASP A 156 -19.74 11.18 -11.70
C ASP A 156 -19.52 9.89 -10.90
N THR A 157 -19.66 9.99 -9.59
CA THR A 157 -19.45 8.87 -8.67
C THR A 157 -20.44 7.73 -8.86
N SER A 158 -21.60 7.99 -9.52
CA SER A 158 -22.57 6.92 -9.85
C SER A 158 -22.04 5.91 -10.87
N THR A 159 -21.02 6.29 -11.63
CA THR A 159 -20.34 5.43 -12.61
C THR A 159 -19.22 4.58 -12.03
N LEU A 160 -18.89 4.80 -10.76
CA LEU A 160 -17.80 4.11 -10.08
C LEU A 160 -18.30 2.84 -9.34
N PRO A 161 -17.43 1.87 -9.06
CA PRO A 161 -17.79 0.72 -8.23
C PRO A 161 -18.36 1.15 -6.88
N THR A 162 -19.49 0.56 -6.47
CA THR A 162 -20.21 0.93 -5.24
C THR A 162 -19.32 0.93 -4.01
N TRP A 163 -18.41 -0.01 -3.90
CA TRP A 163 -17.50 -0.12 -2.77
C TRP A 163 -16.57 1.12 -2.61
N MET A 164 -16.23 1.82 -3.70
CA MET A 164 -15.43 3.06 -3.63
C MET A 164 -16.18 4.19 -2.93
N ASN A 165 -17.49 4.28 -3.15
CA ASN A 165 -18.33 5.29 -2.53
C ASN A 165 -18.63 4.99 -1.05
N GLU A 166 -18.59 3.71 -0.67
CA GLU A 166 -18.86 3.25 0.69
C GLU A 166 -17.62 3.27 1.60
N GLN A 167 -16.42 3.30 1.02
CA GLN A 167 -15.17 3.30 1.80
C GLN A 167 -14.95 4.66 2.47
N LYS A 168 -14.86 4.61 3.79
CA LYS A 168 -14.38 5.74 4.60
C LYS A 168 -12.94 5.46 4.99
N VAL A 169 -12.01 6.21 4.42
CA VAL A 169 -10.59 6.10 4.73
C VAL A 169 -10.28 7.12 5.82
N ASP A 170 -9.89 6.65 6.98
CA ASP A 170 -9.26 7.49 8.01
C ASP A 170 -7.77 7.60 7.65
N ALA A 171 -7.49 8.57 6.76
CA ALA A 171 -6.18 8.72 6.15
C ALA A 171 -5.19 9.33 7.14
N MET A 172 -3.99 8.77 7.19
CA MET A 172 -2.87 9.39 7.89
C MET A 172 -2.42 10.66 7.17
N GLU A 173 -2.23 11.74 7.90
CA GLU A 173 -1.54 12.92 7.38
C GLU A 173 -0.04 12.64 7.30
N ILE A 174 0.52 12.69 6.08
CA ILE A 174 1.93 12.46 5.83
C ILE A 174 2.58 13.78 5.40
N ASP A 175 3.59 14.23 6.15
CA ASP A 175 4.48 15.29 5.69
C ASP A 175 5.42 14.73 4.61
N TRP A 176 5.01 14.89 3.35
CA TRP A 176 5.75 14.38 2.20
C TRP A 176 7.12 15.04 2.01
N LYS A 177 7.34 16.24 2.57
CA LYS A 177 8.66 16.87 2.53
C LYS A 177 9.62 16.17 3.47
N VAL A 178 9.21 15.98 4.72
CA VAL A 178 9.97 15.18 5.70
C VAL A 178 10.18 13.77 5.20
N PHE A 179 9.15 13.17 4.59
CA PHE A 179 9.25 11.84 4.00
C PHE A 179 10.35 11.78 2.94
N ALA A 180 10.32 12.67 1.96
CA ALA A 180 11.30 12.71 0.86
C ALA A 180 12.74 12.92 1.36
N GLU A 181 12.91 13.74 2.40
CA GLU A 181 14.23 14.00 3.01
C GLU A 181 14.78 12.79 3.78
N LYS A 182 13.92 11.97 4.37
CA LYS A 182 14.31 10.89 5.30
C LYS A 182 14.11 9.48 4.76
N GLU A 183 13.41 9.27 3.66
CA GLU A 183 13.05 7.94 3.14
C GLU A 183 14.26 7.00 3.05
N GLN A 184 15.36 7.49 2.48
CA GLN A 184 16.57 6.67 2.33
C GLN A 184 17.15 6.27 3.69
N LEU A 185 17.26 7.21 4.63
CA LEU A 185 17.72 6.93 5.98
C LEU A 185 16.86 5.87 6.68
N TRP A 186 15.54 6.00 6.57
CA TRP A 186 14.62 5.05 7.19
C TRP A 186 14.70 3.64 6.57
N CYS A 187 14.88 3.58 5.25
CA CYS A 187 15.09 2.32 4.54
C CYS A 187 16.40 1.64 4.95
N ASP A 188 17.48 2.40 5.08
CA ASP A 188 18.80 1.89 5.52
C ASP A 188 18.73 1.39 6.97
N ARG A 189 18.10 2.16 7.85
CA ARG A 189 17.84 1.74 9.24
C ARG A 189 16.98 0.49 9.31
N TRP A 190 15.91 0.43 8.52
CA TRP A 190 15.08 -0.78 8.46
C TRP A 190 15.91 -1.99 8.02
N LYS A 191 16.76 -1.84 7.00
CA LYS A 191 17.61 -2.92 6.52
C LYS A 191 18.57 -3.41 7.61
N THR A 192 19.27 -2.49 8.25
CA THR A 192 20.37 -2.83 9.18
C THR A 192 19.89 -3.17 10.59
N GLU A 193 18.88 -2.45 11.11
CA GLU A 193 18.44 -2.57 12.49
C GLU A 193 17.21 -3.48 12.66
N VAL A 194 16.45 -3.75 11.59
CA VAL A 194 15.24 -4.57 11.63
C VAL A 194 15.46 -5.90 10.91
N TYR A 195 15.79 -5.84 9.61
CA TYR A 195 15.81 -7.02 8.77
C TYR A 195 17.08 -7.88 8.96
N ASP A 196 18.25 -7.24 9.00
CA ASP A 196 19.55 -7.93 9.17
C ASP A 196 19.97 -8.07 10.64
N ALA A 197 19.27 -7.44 11.57
CA ALA A 197 19.54 -7.56 13.00
C ALA A 197 19.23 -8.98 13.47
N ARG A 198 20.27 -9.71 13.89
CA ARG A 198 20.21 -11.07 14.45
C ARG A 198 19.95 -11.05 15.95
#